data_59938acfe660b94c19e1bab6366c6efb
#
_entry.id   59938acfe660b94c19e1bab6366c6efb
#
_cell.length_a   1.000
_cell.length_b   1.000
_cell.length_c   1.000
_cell.angle_alpha   90.00
_cell.angle_beta   90.00
_cell.angle_gamma   90.00
#
_symmetry.space_group_name_H-M   'P 1'
#
loop_
_entity.id
_entity.type
_entity.pdbx_description
1 polymer ?
#
loop_
_entity_poly.entity_id
_entity_poly.type
_entity_poly.pdbx_seq_one_letter_code
_entity_poly.pdbx_strand_id
1 'polypeptide(L)'
;MDQPNNSISPLRDKRSRRIIILLSGLISIILIYIIIRENQFQKNLETVIQYEEEKTSLRDNLDDLIDEHEILKSEYGELSDQLEERDSTILAYADEIKQLLRSKGELTQARVKIRRLKEITKKYVSEIDSLYTLNKALQLENDSVKKANQLISIRNETLEKNNQDLSERVFTASMLRVENIQIECVYYRSSVR
;
A
#
# COMPACT_ATOMS: atom_id res chain seq x y z
N MET A 1 50.86 82.32 -46.92
CA MET A 1 49.86 81.61 -46.03
C MET A 1 49.92 80.18 -46.38
N ASP A 2 50.84 79.46 -45.73
CA ASP A 2 51.11 78.07 -45.98
C ASP A 2 50.20 77.20 -45.05
N GLN A 3 49.42 76.32 -45.62
CA GLN A 3 48.69 75.28 -44.88
C GLN A 3 49.59 74.05 -44.71
N PRO A 4 49.77 73.53 -43.53
CA PRO A 4 50.48 72.25 -43.36
C PRO A 4 49.57 71.11 -43.76
N ASN A 5 49.97 70.47 -44.85
CA ASN A 5 49.38 69.25 -45.34
C ASN A 5 49.74 68.07 -44.39
N ASN A 6 48.85 67.74 -43.50
CA ASN A 6 49.00 66.65 -42.57
C ASN A 6 48.60 65.31 -43.25
N SER A 7 49.49 64.81 -44.13
CA SER A 7 49.37 63.50 -44.72
C SER A 7 49.74 62.45 -43.70
N ILE A 8 48.71 61.89 -43.06
CA ILE A 8 48.83 60.67 -42.24
C ILE A 8 49.18 59.51 -43.23
N SER A 9 50.45 59.25 -43.37
CA SER A 9 50.93 58.13 -44.13
C SER A 9 50.54 56.85 -43.44
N PRO A 10 49.78 55.90 -44.08
CA PRO A 10 49.50 54.64 -43.48
C PRO A 10 50.82 53.83 -43.35
N LEU A 11 51.16 53.51 -42.12
CA LEU A 11 52.33 52.64 -41.80
C LEU A 11 52.14 51.29 -42.50
N ARG A 12 52.71 51.25 -43.70
CA ARG A 12 52.69 50.07 -44.59
C ARG A 12 53.94 49.23 -44.37
N ASP A 13 54.21 48.95 -43.10
CA ASP A 13 55.34 48.12 -42.73
C ASP A 13 54.90 46.66 -42.73
N LYS A 14 55.57 45.85 -43.58
CA LYS A 14 55.26 44.39 -43.69
C LYS A 14 55.32 43.66 -42.33
N ARG A 15 56.07 44.17 -41.37
CA ARG A 15 56.20 43.69 -40.00
C ARG A 15 54.96 43.99 -39.20
N SER A 16 54.42 45.20 -39.26
CA SER A 16 53.20 45.64 -38.59
C SER A 16 51.94 44.72 -39.01
N ARG A 17 51.82 44.45 -40.31
CA ARG A 17 50.75 43.58 -40.84
C ARG A 17 50.85 42.20 -40.28
N ARG A 18 52.05 41.59 -40.19
CA ARG A 18 52.24 40.27 -39.60
C ARG A 18 51.88 40.24 -38.12
N ILE A 19 52.22 41.26 -37.36
CA ILE A 19 51.90 41.40 -35.95
C ILE A 19 50.38 41.54 -35.75
N ILE A 20 49.69 42.30 -36.57
CA ILE A 20 48.22 42.47 -36.51
C ILE A 20 47.53 41.17 -36.85
N ILE A 21 48.00 40.41 -37.84
CA ILE A 21 47.42 39.09 -38.18
C ILE A 21 47.62 38.06 -37.05
N LEU A 22 48.81 38.02 -36.44
CA LEU A 22 49.07 37.18 -35.28
C LEU A 22 48.23 37.55 -34.06
N LEU A 23 48.10 38.85 -33.81
CA LEU A 23 47.28 39.34 -32.68
C LEU A 23 45.76 39.05 -32.87
N SER A 24 45.26 39.27 -34.12
CA SER A 24 43.86 38.92 -34.45
C SER A 24 43.62 37.41 -34.37
N GLY A 25 44.56 36.56 -34.77
CA GLY A 25 44.50 35.12 -34.61
C GLY A 25 44.45 34.69 -33.14
N LEU A 26 45.31 35.31 -32.31
CA LEU A 26 45.31 35.06 -30.86
C LEU A 26 43.97 35.44 -30.20
N ILE A 27 43.41 36.60 -30.54
CA ILE A 27 42.13 37.07 -30.06
C ILE A 27 41.01 36.10 -30.49
N SER A 28 41.00 35.63 -31.74
CA SER A 28 40.05 34.68 -32.24
C SER A 28 40.10 33.35 -31.48
N ILE A 29 41.29 32.86 -31.15
CA ILE A 29 41.48 31.63 -30.36
C ILE A 29 40.92 31.83 -28.94
N ILE A 30 41.18 32.97 -28.31
CA ILE A 30 40.67 33.27 -26.97
C ILE A 30 39.13 33.37 -26.99
N LEU A 31 38.54 34.02 -27.99
CA LEU A 31 37.08 34.10 -28.13
C LEU A 31 36.45 32.68 -28.31
N ILE A 32 37.03 31.84 -29.15
CA ILE A 32 36.57 30.46 -29.33
C ILE A 32 36.68 29.69 -28.01
N TYR A 33 37.76 29.81 -27.28
CA TYR A 33 37.95 29.20 -25.97
C TYR A 33 36.90 29.65 -24.97
N ILE A 34 36.58 30.94 -24.91
CA ILE A 34 35.54 31.51 -24.03
C ILE A 34 34.16 30.90 -24.39
N ILE A 35 33.81 30.87 -25.68
CA ILE A 35 32.52 30.33 -26.13
C ILE A 35 32.40 28.82 -25.78
N ILE A 36 33.46 28.03 -25.97
CA ILE A 36 33.45 26.62 -25.61
C ILE A 36 33.29 26.46 -24.09
N ARG A 37 34.01 27.24 -23.31
CA ARG A 37 33.95 27.24 -21.84
C ARG A 37 32.57 27.62 -21.32
N GLU A 38 31.94 28.65 -21.89
CA GLU A 38 30.59 29.07 -21.55
C GLU A 38 29.55 27.97 -21.84
N ASN A 39 29.63 27.36 -23.02
CA ASN A 39 28.74 26.26 -23.38
C ASN A 39 28.93 25.05 -22.48
N GLN A 40 30.13 24.70 -22.03
CA GLN A 40 30.38 23.65 -21.08
C GLN A 40 29.81 23.97 -19.68
N PHE A 41 29.98 25.25 -19.26
CA PHE A 41 29.45 25.68 -17.98
C PHE A 41 27.93 25.61 -17.93
N GLN A 42 27.25 26.09 -18.98
CA GLN A 42 25.79 26.01 -19.10
C GLN A 42 25.28 24.55 -19.07
N LYS A 43 25.92 23.66 -19.81
CA LYS A 43 25.57 22.20 -19.81
C LYS A 43 25.78 21.58 -18.43
N ASN A 44 26.86 21.90 -17.74
CA ASN A 44 27.11 21.39 -16.39
C ASN A 44 26.07 21.90 -15.39
N LEU A 45 25.68 23.18 -15.49
CA LEU A 45 24.68 23.80 -14.64
C LEU A 45 23.29 23.11 -14.85
N GLU A 46 22.90 22.93 -16.11
CA GLU A 46 21.66 22.28 -16.48
C GLU A 46 21.64 20.83 -15.96
N THR A 47 22.75 20.10 -16.08
CA THR A 47 22.87 18.73 -15.57
C THR A 47 22.73 18.67 -14.05
N VAL A 48 23.30 19.66 -13.32
CA VAL A 48 23.18 19.74 -11.86
C VAL A 48 21.75 20.05 -11.44
N ILE A 49 21.08 20.97 -12.14
CA ILE A 49 19.69 21.32 -11.86
C ILE A 49 18.80 20.10 -12.10
N GLN A 50 18.91 19.42 -13.22
CA GLN A 50 18.15 18.21 -13.53
C GLN A 50 18.38 17.11 -12.49
N TYR A 51 19.61 16.95 -12.02
CA TYR A 51 19.94 15.98 -10.97
C TYR A 51 19.23 16.29 -9.64
N GLU A 52 19.25 17.56 -9.20
CA GLU A 52 18.57 17.96 -7.96
C GLU A 52 17.05 17.91 -8.09
N GLU A 53 16.49 18.25 -9.25
CA GLU A 53 15.04 18.10 -9.52
C GLU A 53 14.63 16.62 -9.48
N GLU A 54 15.38 15.75 -10.12
CA GLU A 54 15.11 14.31 -10.09
C GLU A 54 15.22 13.75 -8.67
N LYS A 55 16.24 14.13 -7.93
CA LYS A 55 16.43 13.73 -6.54
C LYS A 55 15.29 14.17 -5.64
N THR A 56 14.82 15.42 -5.81
CA THR A 56 13.67 15.95 -5.07
C THR A 56 12.41 15.17 -5.41
N SER A 57 12.13 14.95 -6.69
CA SER A 57 10.98 14.16 -7.14
C SER A 57 11.00 12.72 -6.61
N LEU A 58 12.17 12.09 -6.58
CA LEU A 58 12.30 10.73 -6.00
C LEU A 58 12.09 10.73 -4.49
N ARG A 59 12.49 11.80 -3.79
CA ARG A 59 12.25 11.96 -2.36
C ARG A 59 10.77 12.12 -2.06
N ASP A 60 10.11 13.01 -2.80
CA ASP A 60 8.67 13.26 -2.65
C ASP A 60 7.87 11.97 -2.91
N ASN A 61 8.20 11.23 -3.97
CA ASN A 61 7.58 9.93 -4.25
C ASN A 61 7.80 8.89 -3.13
N LEU A 62 8.95 8.92 -2.45
CA LEU A 62 9.23 8.04 -1.33
C LEU A 62 8.42 8.43 -0.10
N ASP A 63 8.38 9.72 0.20
CA ASP A 63 7.63 10.24 1.35
C ASP A 63 6.13 9.98 1.16
N ASP A 64 5.56 10.18 -0.03
CA ASP A 64 4.18 9.80 -0.38
C ASP A 64 3.89 8.32 -0.11
N LEU A 65 4.80 7.42 -0.49
CA LEU A 65 4.63 5.97 -0.27
C LEU A 65 4.69 5.58 1.20
N ILE A 66 5.52 6.27 1.99
CA ILE A 66 5.60 6.04 3.45
C ILE A 66 4.32 6.54 4.12
N ASP A 67 3.86 7.73 3.76
CA ASP A 67 2.63 8.32 4.31
C ASP A 67 1.40 7.45 3.97
N GLU A 68 1.29 6.97 2.71
CA GLU A 68 0.24 6.03 2.30
C GLU A 68 0.27 4.74 3.15
N HIS A 69 1.47 4.20 3.40
CA HIS A 69 1.64 3.01 4.24
C HIS A 69 1.26 3.28 5.70
N GLU A 70 1.63 4.43 6.29
CA GLU A 70 1.28 4.79 7.67
C GLU A 70 -0.23 5.01 7.84
N ILE A 71 -0.89 5.64 6.86
CA ILE A 71 -2.35 5.81 6.84
C ILE A 71 -3.03 4.44 6.85
N LEU A 72 -2.64 3.54 5.96
CA LEU A 72 -3.17 2.19 5.88
C LEU A 72 -2.96 1.43 7.19
N LYS A 73 -1.77 1.52 7.78
CA LYS A 73 -1.46 0.89 9.06
C LYS A 73 -2.36 1.43 10.19
N SER A 74 -2.63 2.72 10.22
CA SER A 74 -3.51 3.33 11.23
C SER A 74 -4.98 2.94 11.04
N GLU A 75 -5.43 2.79 9.79
CA GLU A 75 -6.81 2.44 9.45
C GLU A 75 -7.14 0.96 9.71
N TYR A 76 -6.18 0.08 9.45
CA TYR A 76 -6.35 -1.37 9.57
C TYR A 76 -5.48 -2.00 10.68
N GLY A 77 -5.22 -1.26 11.76
CA GLY A 77 -4.28 -1.61 12.82
C GLY A 77 -4.36 -3.05 13.36
N GLU A 78 -5.58 -3.58 13.59
CA GLU A 78 -5.76 -4.97 14.05
C GLU A 78 -5.33 -6.03 13.01
N LEU A 79 -5.44 -5.71 11.72
CA LEU A 79 -5.01 -6.59 10.62
C LEU A 79 -3.53 -6.41 10.28
N SER A 80 -2.96 -5.27 10.61
CA SER A 80 -1.57 -4.91 10.39
C SER A 80 -0.60 -5.84 11.13
N ASP A 81 -0.97 -6.32 12.34
CA ASP A 81 -0.15 -7.26 13.11
C ASP A 81 0.11 -8.57 12.36
N GLN A 82 -0.81 -8.98 11.48
CA GLN A 82 -0.64 -10.16 10.63
C GLN A 82 0.34 -9.93 9.47
N LEU A 83 0.66 -8.65 9.19
CA LEU A 83 1.52 -8.21 8.09
C LEU A 83 2.82 -7.53 8.58
N GLU A 84 3.21 -7.74 9.85
CA GLU A 84 4.38 -7.12 10.48
C GLU A 84 5.68 -7.35 9.68
N GLU A 85 5.85 -8.53 9.08
CA GLU A 85 7.00 -8.84 8.21
C GLU A 85 7.03 -7.94 6.97
N ARG A 86 5.85 -7.63 6.41
CA ARG A 86 5.71 -6.73 5.25
C ARG A 86 6.01 -5.28 5.63
N ASP A 87 5.50 -4.84 6.78
CA ASP A 87 5.78 -3.52 7.34
C ASP A 87 7.28 -3.30 7.52
N SER A 88 7.96 -4.25 8.14
CA SER A 88 9.41 -4.24 8.32
C SER A 88 10.14 -4.15 6.98
N THR A 89 9.68 -4.89 5.98
CA THR A 89 10.25 -4.87 4.63
C THR A 89 10.09 -3.50 3.97
N ILE A 90 8.91 -2.88 4.04
CA ILE A 90 8.64 -1.54 3.48
C ILE A 90 9.56 -0.51 4.11
N LEU A 91 9.68 -0.49 5.44
CA LEU A 91 10.55 0.44 6.17
C LEU A 91 12.03 0.22 5.82
N ALA A 92 12.50 -1.02 5.72
CA ALA A 92 13.87 -1.33 5.32
C ALA A 92 14.19 -0.82 3.91
N TYR A 93 13.30 -1.02 2.95
CA TYR A 93 13.44 -0.46 1.60
C TYR A 93 13.44 1.07 1.59
N ALA A 94 12.59 1.70 2.39
CA ALA A 94 12.52 3.15 2.51
C ALA A 94 13.85 3.72 3.05
N ASP A 95 14.43 3.12 4.09
CA ASP A 95 15.71 3.55 4.64
C ASP A 95 16.87 3.37 3.64
N GLU A 96 16.88 2.26 2.92
CA GLU A 96 17.89 2.03 1.88
C GLU A 96 17.78 3.05 0.75
N ILE A 97 16.57 3.41 0.31
CA ILE A 97 16.34 4.46 -0.69
C ILE A 97 16.80 5.82 -0.16
N LYS A 98 16.51 6.16 1.11
CA LYS A 98 16.98 7.39 1.74
C LYS A 98 18.52 7.48 1.73
N GLN A 99 19.21 6.38 1.94
CA GLN A 99 20.68 6.33 1.87
C GLN A 99 21.18 6.55 0.44
N LEU A 100 20.57 5.90 -0.57
CA LEU A 100 20.92 6.08 -1.97
C LEU A 100 20.71 7.51 -2.46
N LEU A 101 19.64 8.18 -2.00
CA LEU A 101 19.36 9.59 -2.31
C LEU A 101 20.36 10.59 -1.68
N ARG A 102 21.08 10.16 -0.63
CA ARG A 102 22.17 10.96 -0.04
C ARG A 102 23.49 10.82 -0.79
N SER A 103 23.67 9.71 -1.49
CA SER A 103 24.89 9.38 -2.23
C SER A 103 24.86 10.00 -3.63
N LYS A 104 25.94 10.69 -4.03
CA LYS A 104 26.03 11.25 -5.37
C LYS A 104 26.20 10.12 -6.40
N GLY A 105 25.35 10.11 -7.41
CA GLY A 105 25.45 9.19 -8.55
C GLY A 105 24.60 7.91 -8.47
N GLU A 106 23.81 7.70 -7.39
CA GLU A 106 23.02 6.48 -7.21
C GLU A 106 21.51 6.66 -7.47
N LEU A 107 21.10 7.77 -8.12
CA LEU A 107 19.69 8.05 -8.43
C LEU A 107 19.02 6.95 -9.26
N THR A 108 19.76 6.32 -10.17
CA THR A 108 19.23 5.21 -10.98
C THR A 108 18.84 4.03 -10.09
N GLN A 109 19.67 3.70 -9.09
CA GLN A 109 19.38 2.63 -8.15
C GLN A 109 18.21 3.01 -7.24
N ALA A 110 18.18 4.25 -6.75
CA ALA A 110 17.06 4.78 -5.96
C ALA A 110 15.73 4.69 -6.74
N ARG A 111 15.73 5.08 -8.03
CA ARG A 111 14.55 4.97 -8.91
C ARG A 111 14.06 3.52 -9.06
N VAL A 112 14.98 2.57 -9.25
CA VAL A 112 14.61 1.14 -9.35
C VAL A 112 14.02 0.64 -8.03
N LYS A 113 14.59 1.04 -6.89
CA LYS A 113 14.10 0.64 -5.57
C LYS A 113 12.74 1.27 -5.23
N ILE A 114 12.53 2.53 -5.55
CA ILE A 114 11.21 3.20 -5.39
C ILE A 114 10.15 2.46 -6.21
N ARG A 115 10.46 2.05 -7.44
CA ARG A 115 9.52 1.26 -8.24
C ARG A 115 9.17 -0.07 -7.59
N ARG A 116 10.16 -0.77 -7.03
CA ARG A 116 9.94 -2.02 -6.29
C ARG A 116 9.14 -1.78 -5.01
N LEU A 117 9.44 -0.72 -4.27
CA LEU A 117 8.69 -0.34 -3.08
C LEU A 117 7.22 -0.09 -3.42
N LYS A 118 6.94 0.64 -4.51
CA LYS A 118 5.57 0.86 -5.00
C LYS A 118 4.83 -0.44 -5.33
N GLU A 119 5.51 -1.42 -5.91
CA GLU A 119 4.92 -2.74 -6.17
C GLU A 119 4.62 -3.51 -4.87
N ILE A 120 5.52 -3.42 -3.87
CA ILE A 120 5.33 -4.04 -2.56
C ILE A 120 4.15 -3.38 -1.83
N THR A 121 4.10 -2.05 -1.78
CA THR A 121 2.99 -1.30 -1.16
C THR A 121 1.65 -1.63 -1.82
N LYS A 122 1.61 -1.69 -3.16
CA LYS A 122 0.40 -2.08 -3.88
C LYS A 122 -0.08 -3.50 -3.53
N LYS A 123 0.85 -4.45 -3.37
CA LYS A 123 0.50 -5.81 -2.92
C LYS A 123 0.01 -5.81 -1.48
N TYR A 124 0.65 -5.04 -0.61
CA TYR A 124 0.26 -4.87 0.78
C TYR A 124 -1.19 -4.35 0.89
N VAL A 125 -1.54 -3.29 0.16
CA VAL A 125 -2.93 -2.77 0.08
C VAL A 125 -3.91 -3.86 -0.34
N SER A 126 -3.60 -4.60 -1.39
CA SER A 126 -4.47 -5.68 -1.88
C SER A 126 -4.64 -6.83 -0.87
N GLU A 127 -3.59 -7.16 -0.12
CA GLU A 127 -3.62 -8.17 0.95
C GLU A 127 -4.49 -7.69 2.11
N ILE A 128 -4.35 -6.43 2.55
CA ILE A 128 -5.19 -5.82 3.58
C ILE A 128 -6.67 -5.82 3.18
N ASP A 129 -7.00 -5.37 1.98
CA ASP A 129 -8.38 -5.34 1.49
C ASP A 129 -8.99 -6.75 1.48
N SER A 130 -8.22 -7.75 1.07
CA SER A 130 -8.63 -9.15 1.08
C SER A 130 -8.88 -9.66 2.50
N LEU A 131 -7.96 -9.39 3.43
CA LEU A 131 -8.08 -9.77 4.83
C LEU A 131 -9.26 -9.07 5.51
N TYR A 132 -9.47 -7.79 5.25
CA TYR A 132 -10.60 -7.03 5.77
C TYR A 132 -11.93 -7.63 5.31
N THR A 133 -12.05 -7.91 4.01
CA THR A 133 -13.25 -8.51 3.42
C THR A 133 -13.54 -9.89 4.02
N LEU A 134 -12.49 -10.72 4.17
CA LEU A 134 -12.59 -12.03 4.78
C LEU A 134 -12.99 -11.94 6.26
N ASN A 135 -12.37 -11.06 7.04
CA ASN A 135 -12.68 -10.85 8.45
C ASN A 135 -14.15 -10.44 8.62
N LYS A 136 -14.63 -9.51 7.81
CA LYS A 136 -16.04 -9.09 7.81
C LYS A 136 -16.99 -10.24 7.47
N ALA A 137 -16.65 -11.06 6.49
CA ALA A 137 -17.45 -12.25 6.14
C ALA A 137 -17.49 -13.25 7.29
N LEU A 138 -16.34 -13.54 7.93
CA LEU A 138 -16.24 -14.43 9.08
C LEU A 138 -17.02 -13.89 10.30
N GLN A 139 -17.03 -12.58 10.54
CA GLN A 139 -17.87 -11.98 11.60
C GLN A 139 -19.35 -12.21 11.35
N LEU A 140 -19.83 -11.98 10.12
CA LEU A 140 -21.22 -12.21 9.75
C LEU A 140 -21.61 -13.70 9.87
N GLU A 141 -20.74 -14.60 9.45
CA GLU A 141 -20.93 -16.05 9.60
C GLU A 141 -20.99 -16.45 11.08
N ASN A 142 -20.06 -15.95 11.90
CA ASN A 142 -20.03 -16.20 13.34
C ASN A 142 -21.33 -15.74 14.03
N ASP A 143 -21.83 -14.55 13.68
CA ASP A 143 -23.09 -14.05 14.20
C ASP A 143 -24.29 -14.91 13.75
N SER A 144 -24.27 -15.39 12.52
CA SER A 144 -25.29 -16.31 12.01
C SER A 144 -25.25 -17.66 12.77
N VAL A 145 -24.05 -18.22 12.95
CA VAL A 145 -23.86 -19.46 13.72
C VAL A 145 -24.30 -19.29 15.18
N LYS A 146 -23.96 -18.18 15.83
CA LYS A 146 -24.43 -17.87 17.19
C LYS A 146 -25.97 -17.85 17.28
N LYS A 147 -26.64 -17.16 16.34
CA LYS A 147 -28.10 -17.12 16.27
C LYS A 147 -28.70 -18.51 16.04
N ALA A 148 -28.14 -19.31 15.14
CA ALA A 148 -28.59 -20.68 14.89
C ALA A 148 -28.43 -21.53 16.14
N ASN A 149 -27.29 -21.46 16.84
CA ASN A 149 -27.06 -22.19 18.09
C ASN A 149 -28.05 -21.80 19.18
N GLN A 150 -28.38 -20.50 19.33
CA GLN A 150 -29.40 -20.05 20.26
C GLN A 150 -30.78 -20.67 19.95
N LEU A 151 -31.18 -20.64 18.67
CA LEU A 151 -32.43 -21.24 18.22
C LEU A 151 -32.49 -22.78 18.48
N ILE A 152 -31.37 -23.46 18.23
CA ILE A 152 -31.24 -24.91 18.52
C ILE A 152 -31.37 -25.16 20.02
N SER A 153 -30.73 -24.37 20.88
CA SER A 153 -30.85 -24.48 22.33
C SER A 153 -32.30 -24.32 22.80
N ILE A 154 -32.98 -23.25 22.36
CA ILE A 154 -34.41 -23.03 22.69
C ILE A 154 -35.28 -24.20 22.22
N ARG A 155 -35.02 -24.72 21.01
CA ARG A 155 -35.77 -25.84 20.46
C ARG A 155 -35.53 -27.11 21.24
N ASN A 156 -34.30 -27.37 21.67
CA ASN A 156 -33.95 -28.53 22.50
C ASN A 156 -34.66 -28.45 23.86
N GLU A 157 -34.62 -27.30 24.53
CA GLU A 157 -35.37 -27.09 25.79
C GLU A 157 -36.87 -27.32 25.62
N THR A 158 -37.45 -26.85 24.52
CA THR A 158 -38.88 -27.04 24.22
C THR A 158 -39.18 -28.51 23.95
N LEU A 159 -38.33 -29.19 23.20
CA LEU A 159 -38.49 -30.63 22.94
C LEU A 159 -38.35 -31.47 24.22
N GLU A 160 -37.42 -31.12 25.09
CA GLU A 160 -37.24 -31.78 26.38
C GLU A 160 -38.47 -31.64 27.27
N LYS A 161 -39.02 -30.40 27.40
CA LYS A 161 -40.28 -30.17 28.11
C LYS A 161 -41.46 -30.95 27.52
N ASN A 162 -41.57 -30.96 26.17
CA ASN A 162 -42.63 -31.70 25.51
C ASN A 162 -42.47 -33.21 25.72
N ASN A 163 -41.25 -33.74 25.71
CA ASN A 163 -40.99 -35.16 25.99
C ASN A 163 -41.32 -35.53 27.43
N GLN A 164 -41.02 -34.63 28.41
CA GLN A 164 -41.40 -34.84 29.81
C GLN A 164 -42.92 -34.88 29.96
N ASP A 165 -43.64 -33.87 29.44
CA ASP A 165 -45.09 -33.78 29.47
C ASP A 165 -45.75 -35.03 28.80
N LEU A 166 -45.21 -35.42 27.63
CA LEU A 166 -45.73 -36.64 26.95
C LEU A 166 -45.48 -37.91 27.76
N SER A 167 -44.31 -38.02 28.41
CA SER A 167 -43.98 -39.16 29.27
C SER A 167 -44.94 -39.22 30.50
N GLU A 168 -45.22 -38.10 31.14
CA GLU A 168 -46.18 -38.02 32.24
C GLU A 168 -47.61 -38.37 31.82
N ARG A 169 -48.05 -37.89 30.64
CA ARG A 169 -49.37 -38.27 30.08
C ARG A 169 -49.49 -39.73 29.78
N VAL A 170 -48.45 -40.35 29.17
CA VAL A 170 -48.40 -41.77 28.90
C VAL A 170 -48.44 -42.60 30.20
N PHE A 171 -47.63 -42.15 31.20
CA PHE A 171 -47.64 -42.78 32.52
C PHE A 171 -49.02 -42.70 33.18
N THR A 172 -49.64 -41.54 33.21
CA THR A 172 -50.99 -41.35 33.76
C THR A 172 -52.06 -42.17 33.01
N ALA A 173 -51.98 -42.16 31.66
CA ALA A 173 -52.92 -42.94 30.85
C ALA A 173 -52.75 -44.45 31.09
N SER A 174 -51.51 -44.94 31.30
CA SER A 174 -51.29 -46.40 31.61
C SER A 174 -51.84 -46.77 32.99
N MET A 175 -51.77 -45.88 33.99
CA MET A 175 -52.36 -46.10 35.29
C MET A 175 -53.91 -46.15 35.23
N LEU A 176 -54.53 -45.16 34.54
CA LEU A 176 -55.96 -45.13 34.34
C LEU A 176 -56.52 -46.39 33.64
N ARG A 177 -55.76 -46.98 32.73
CA ARG A 177 -56.14 -48.19 32.02
C ARG A 177 -56.10 -49.43 32.93
N VAL A 178 -55.29 -49.44 33.98
CA VAL A 178 -55.20 -50.49 34.98
C VAL A 178 -56.27 -50.30 36.04
N GLU A 179 -56.64 -49.12 36.45
CA GLU A 179 -57.65 -48.82 37.44
C GLU A 179 -59.12 -49.03 36.92
N ASN A 180 -59.38 -48.96 35.64
CA ASN A 180 -60.69 -49.10 35.04
C ASN A 180 -61.06 -50.56 34.68
N ILE A 181 -60.26 -51.58 35.03
CA ILE A 181 -60.60 -52.96 34.94
C ILE A 181 -61.35 -53.38 36.25
N GLN A 182 -62.57 -52.93 36.39
CA GLN A 182 -63.49 -53.60 37.33
C GLN A 182 -63.93 -54.91 36.71
N ILE A 183 -63.48 -56.03 37.28
CA ILE A 183 -63.98 -57.35 36.94
C ILE A 183 -65.25 -57.58 37.72
N GLU A 184 -66.42 -57.24 37.16
CA GLU A 184 -67.72 -57.69 37.67
C GLU A 184 -67.91 -59.15 37.34
N CYS A 185 -67.76 -60.02 38.34
CA CYS A 185 -68.15 -61.38 38.22
C CYS A 185 -69.70 -61.47 38.37
N VAL A 186 -70.42 -61.52 37.25
CA VAL A 186 -71.86 -61.75 37.24
C VAL A 186 -72.13 -63.22 37.26
N TYR A 187 -72.61 -63.71 38.41
CA TYR A 187 -73.09 -65.14 38.49
C TYR A 187 -74.47 -65.25 37.85
N TYR A 188 -74.51 -65.89 36.70
CA TYR A 188 -75.78 -66.33 36.15
C TYR A 188 -76.19 -67.59 36.81
N ARG A 189 -77.25 -67.57 37.66
CA ARG A 189 -77.88 -68.76 38.18
C ARG A 189 -78.91 -69.21 37.16
N SER A 190 -78.55 -70.20 36.36
CA SER A 190 -79.53 -70.87 35.51
C SER A 190 -80.48 -71.73 36.34
N SER A 191 -81.74 -71.35 36.40
CA SER A 191 -82.82 -72.18 36.92
C SER A 191 -83.29 -73.18 35.81
N VAL A 192 -82.89 -74.39 35.91
CA VAL A 192 -83.47 -75.51 35.14
C VAL A 192 -84.80 -75.86 35.77
N ARG A 193 -85.89 -75.86 34.96
CA ARG A 193 -87.10 -76.59 35.17
C ARG A 193 -87.11 -77.78 34.25
#